data_c56e09f58f7ace7984904be5e00b3328
#
_entry.id   c56e09f58f7ace7984904be5e00b3328
#
_cell.length_a   1.000
_cell.length_b   1.000
_cell.length_c   1.000
_cell.angle_alpha   90.00
_cell.angle_beta   90.00
_cell.angle_gamma   90.00
#
_symmetry.space_group_name_H-M   'P 1'
#
loop_
_entity.id
_entity.type
_entity.pdbx_description
1 polymer ?
#
loop_
_entity_poly.entity_id
_entity_poly.type
_entity_poly.pdbx_seq_one_letter_code
_entity_poly.pdbx_strand_id
1 'polypeptide(L)'
;VTAAGQTLSQTARGFGDPTVEFDINLIGPKSQASLVDVLRYQPGFSLDLIVDLAVPIGEYDDSRSLNLGQNRWYGRVGAPIVWQLGAWVPGRRTTLELLPAVWLFGDNDDFVGQTLETDPLFQLDAHLTRDFTAHLWGSLDGSWYQGGKATLGGVEGEKLDNLAFGLTLGYQINDNLGLTVGYK
;
A
#
# COMPACT_ATOMS: atom_id res chain seq x y z
N VAL A 1 17.72 -3.51 -18.48
CA VAL A 1 17.86 -4.97 -18.45
C VAL A 1 18.81 -5.36 -19.58
N THR A 2 19.79 -6.20 -19.29
CA THR A 2 20.78 -6.69 -20.28
C THR A 2 20.46 -8.14 -20.59
N ALA A 3 20.10 -8.43 -21.83
CA ALA A 3 19.94 -9.80 -22.31
C ALA A 3 20.89 -10.02 -23.51
N ALA A 4 21.64 -11.08 -23.50
CA ALA A 4 22.61 -11.46 -24.56
C ALA A 4 23.59 -10.33 -24.98
N GLY A 5 24.04 -9.49 -24.02
CA GLY A 5 24.96 -8.39 -24.27
C GLY A 5 24.37 -7.14 -24.93
N GLN A 6 23.07 -7.09 -25.14
CA GLN A 6 22.35 -5.90 -25.61
C GLN A 6 21.63 -5.20 -24.46
N THR A 7 21.76 -3.87 -24.38
CA THR A 7 21.00 -3.05 -23.41
C THR A 7 19.65 -2.73 -24.03
N LEU A 8 18.57 -3.32 -23.47
CA LEU A 8 17.20 -2.96 -23.83
C LEU A 8 16.78 -1.76 -22.99
N SER A 9 16.44 -0.66 -23.66
CA SER A 9 15.89 0.55 -23.04
C SER A 9 14.49 0.81 -23.61
N GLN A 10 13.49 0.87 -22.74
CA GLN A 10 12.13 1.31 -23.08
C GLN A 10 11.75 2.50 -22.18
N THR A 11 11.01 3.44 -22.74
CA THR A 11 10.48 4.59 -22.00
C THR A 11 9.00 4.70 -22.28
N ALA A 12 8.18 4.78 -21.23
CA ALA A 12 6.76 5.10 -21.32
C ALA A 12 6.53 6.50 -20.72
N ARG A 13 5.64 7.29 -21.35
CA ARG A 13 5.23 8.62 -20.88
C ARG A 13 3.74 8.77 -21.08
N GLY A 14 3.05 9.45 -20.12
CA GLY A 14 1.62 9.67 -20.19
C GLY A 14 0.93 9.54 -18.84
N PHE A 15 -0.33 9.16 -18.83
CA PHE A 15 -1.12 8.92 -17.64
C PHE A 15 -1.21 7.42 -17.34
N GLY A 16 -1.11 7.05 -16.06
CA GLY A 16 -1.43 5.70 -15.59
C GLY A 16 -2.94 5.52 -15.40
N ASP A 17 -3.34 4.32 -15.00
CA ASP A 17 -4.73 4.02 -14.67
C ASP A 17 -5.15 4.80 -13.42
N PRO A 18 -6.23 5.60 -13.45
CA PRO A 18 -6.74 6.24 -12.25
C PRO A 18 -7.36 5.20 -11.31
N THR A 19 -7.20 5.41 -10.02
CA THR A 19 -7.78 4.56 -8.97
C THR A 19 -8.83 5.33 -8.20
N VAL A 20 -9.95 4.67 -7.91
CA VAL A 20 -10.99 5.15 -7.01
C VAL A 20 -10.95 4.30 -5.75
N GLU A 21 -10.85 4.95 -4.60
CA GLU A 21 -10.86 4.29 -3.28
C GLU A 21 -12.16 4.62 -2.55
N PHE A 22 -12.76 3.60 -1.96
CA PHE A 22 -13.84 3.70 -0.99
C PHE A 22 -13.32 3.22 0.36
N ASP A 23 -13.46 4.07 1.36
CA ASP A 23 -13.10 3.78 2.74
C ASP A 23 -14.34 3.87 3.64
N ILE A 24 -14.60 2.82 4.42
CA ILE A 24 -15.74 2.72 5.31
C ILE A 24 -15.26 2.32 6.70
N ASN A 25 -15.43 3.20 7.68
CA ASN A 25 -15.17 2.86 9.08
C ASN A 25 -16.23 1.89 9.61
N LEU A 26 -15.81 0.69 9.99
CA LEU A 26 -16.66 -0.37 10.55
C LEU A 26 -16.70 -0.31 12.08
N ILE A 27 -15.54 -0.12 12.70
CA ILE A 27 -15.35 -0.02 14.15
C ILE A 27 -14.36 1.11 14.40
N GLY A 28 -14.70 2.01 15.29
CA GLY A 28 -13.72 3.04 15.65
C GLY A 28 -14.36 4.36 16.07
N PRO A 29 -13.57 5.43 15.98
CA PRO A 29 -14.00 6.73 16.47
C PRO A 29 -15.24 7.22 15.74
N LYS A 30 -16.29 7.50 16.51
CA LYS A 30 -17.44 8.21 15.98
C LYS A 30 -17.06 9.66 15.68
N SER A 31 -17.70 10.25 14.68
CA SER A 31 -17.58 11.69 14.42
C SER A 31 -17.85 12.49 15.69
N GLN A 32 -16.96 13.39 16.05
CA GLN A 32 -17.08 14.22 17.23
C GLN A 32 -17.83 15.51 16.89
N ALA A 33 -18.78 15.89 17.73
CA ALA A 33 -19.64 17.05 17.47
C ALA A 33 -18.96 18.40 17.79
N SER A 34 -17.90 18.39 18.58
CA SER A 34 -17.19 19.62 18.97
C SER A 34 -15.67 19.43 18.97
N LEU A 35 -14.94 20.53 18.82
CA LEU A 35 -13.48 20.55 18.92
C LEU A 35 -12.99 20.05 20.29
N VAL A 36 -13.73 20.35 21.37
CA VAL A 36 -13.39 19.90 22.72
C VAL A 36 -13.46 18.38 22.84
N ASP A 37 -14.45 17.76 22.20
CA ASP A 37 -14.60 16.30 22.20
C ASP A 37 -13.49 15.65 21.37
N VAL A 38 -13.10 16.25 20.24
CA VAL A 38 -11.95 15.80 19.43
C VAL A 38 -10.67 15.83 20.27
N LEU A 39 -10.41 16.90 21.00
CA LEU A 39 -9.18 17.04 21.81
C LEU A 39 -9.14 16.08 23.02
N ARG A 40 -10.29 15.66 23.51
CA ARG A 40 -10.41 14.70 24.62
C ARG A 40 -10.50 13.27 24.16
N TYR A 41 -10.73 13.06 22.87
CA TYR A 41 -10.88 11.74 22.31
C TYR A 41 -9.57 10.95 22.42
N GLN A 42 -9.67 9.73 22.94
CA GLN A 42 -8.56 8.78 22.93
C GLN A 42 -8.88 7.69 21.92
N PRO A 43 -8.12 7.62 20.81
CA PRO A 43 -8.26 6.51 19.90
C PRO A 43 -7.97 5.21 20.66
N GLY A 44 -8.72 4.17 20.39
CA GLY A 44 -8.53 2.86 20.99
C GLY A 44 -8.23 1.85 19.88
N PHE A 45 -9.29 1.34 19.29
CA PHE A 45 -9.26 0.40 18.19
C PHE A 45 -10.09 0.94 17.03
N SER A 46 -9.56 0.87 15.80
CA SER A 46 -10.27 1.17 14.58
C SER A 46 -10.10 0.00 13.60
N LEU A 47 -11.18 -0.31 12.92
CA LEU A 47 -11.24 -1.24 11.80
C LEU A 47 -12.00 -0.57 10.67
N ASP A 48 -11.37 -0.46 9.53
CA ASP A 48 -11.96 0.08 8.32
C ASP A 48 -12.06 -1.02 7.25
N LEU A 49 -12.87 -0.80 6.24
CA LEU A 49 -12.90 -1.56 4.99
C LEU A 49 -12.51 -0.62 3.87
N ILE A 50 -11.46 -0.96 3.14
CA ILE A 50 -11.09 -0.25 1.92
C ILE A 50 -11.35 -1.10 0.69
N VAL A 51 -11.83 -0.45 -0.37
CA VAL A 51 -11.98 -1.05 -1.70
C VAL A 51 -11.41 -0.09 -2.72
N ASP A 52 -10.34 -0.50 -3.36
CA ASP A 52 -9.73 0.22 -4.47
C ASP A 52 -10.13 -0.40 -5.80
N LEU A 53 -10.39 0.43 -6.79
CA LEU A 53 -10.66 0.01 -8.15
C LEU A 53 -9.88 0.88 -9.13
N ALA A 54 -9.00 0.27 -9.89
CA ALA A 54 -8.28 0.92 -10.97
C ALA A 54 -9.04 0.76 -12.29
N VAL A 55 -9.21 1.88 -13.00
CA VAL A 55 -9.93 1.95 -14.27
C VAL A 55 -8.91 1.91 -15.41
N PRO A 56 -9.00 0.96 -16.37
CA PRO A 56 -7.99 0.78 -17.41
C PRO A 56 -8.15 1.82 -18.56
N ILE A 57 -7.84 3.06 -18.27
CA ILE A 57 -7.85 4.18 -19.22
C ILE A 57 -6.50 4.88 -19.32
N GLY A 58 -5.48 4.36 -18.65
CA GLY A 58 -4.10 4.82 -18.77
C GLY A 58 -3.50 4.55 -20.15
N GLU A 59 -2.39 5.21 -20.45
CA GLU A 59 -1.70 4.99 -21.71
C GLU A 59 -1.13 3.57 -21.80
N TYR A 60 -1.55 2.88 -22.85
CA TYR A 60 -1.20 1.49 -23.11
C TYR A 60 -0.84 1.28 -24.58
N ASP A 61 0.23 0.54 -24.82
CA ASP A 61 0.70 0.11 -26.14
C ASP A 61 0.92 -1.41 -26.08
N ASP A 62 0.08 -2.15 -26.77
CA ASP A 62 0.03 -3.61 -26.79
C ASP A 62 1.32 -4.28 -27.32
N SER A 63 2.11 -3.54 -28.07
CA SER A 63 3.40 -4.00 -28.60
C SER A 63 4.56 -3.88 -27.58
N ARG A 64 4.31 -3.26 -26.41
CA ARG A 64 5.34 -2.97 -25.41
C ARG A 64 5.12 -3.75 -24.12
N SER A 65 6.24 -4.19 -23.53
CA SER A 65 6.22 -4.81 -22.20
C SER A 65 6.22 -3.79 -21.05
N LEU A 66 6.58 -2.53 -21.31
CA LEU A 66 6.56 -1.44 -20.33
C LEU A 66 5.47 -0.43 -20.70
N ASN A 67 4.42 -0.39 -19.93
CA ASN A 67 3.27 0.50 -20.06
C ASN A 67 3.00 1.26 -18.76
N LEU A 68 2.25 2.37 -18.84
CA LEU A 68 1.76 3.12 -17.68
C LEU A 68 0.38 2.62 -17.24
N GLY A 69 -0.51 2.33 -18.19
CA GLY A 69 -1.77 1.64 -17.96
C GLY A 69 -1.57 0.11 -18.00
N GLN A 70 -2.45 -0.64 -17.35
CA GLN A 70 -2.41 -2.11 -17.34
C GLN A 70 -3.36 -2.75 -18.35
N ASN A 71 -4.21 -1.96 -19.03
CA ASN A 71 -5.23 -2.45 -19.98
C ASN A 71 -6.14 -3.54 -19.40
N ARG A 72 -6.39 -3.49 -18.10
CA ARG A 72 -7.27 -4.41 -17.37
C ARG A 72 -7.81 -3.75 -16.12
N TRP A 73 -8.97 -4.17 -15.69
CA TRP A 73 -9.47 -3.84 -14.36
C TRP A 73 -8.64 -4.55 -13.30
N TYR A 74 -8.30 -3.86 -12.25
CA TYR A 74 -7.71 -4.46 -11.06
C TYR A 74 -8.12 -3.66 -9.84
N GLY A 75 -8.07 -4.28 -8.68
CA GLY A 75 -8.48 -3.62 -7.46
C GLY A 75 -7.96 -4.34 -6.23
N ARG A 76 -8.20 -3.72 -5.10
CA ARG A 76 -7.83 -4.25 -3.80
C ARG A 76 -9.00 -4.17 -2.84
N VAL A 77 -9.16 -5.21 -2.04
CA VAL A 77 -10.02 -5.18 -0.86
C VAL A 77 -9.12 -5.38 0.35
N GLY A 78 -9.19 -4.47 1.32
CA GLY A 78 -8.35 -4.49 2.51
C GLY A 78 -9.10 -4.10 3.77
N ALA A 79 -8.53 -4.43 4.91
CA ALA A 79 -9.09 -4.15 6.23
C ALA A 79 -8.05 -3.42 7.09
N PRO A 80 -7.89 -2.08 6.94
CA PRO A 80 -7.02 -1.30 7.82
C PRO A 80 -7.42 -1.43 9.28
N ILE A 81 -6.47 -1.76 10.12
CA ILE A 81 -6.61 -1.89 11.57
C ILE A 81 -5.64 -0.91 12.22
N VAL A 82 -6.15 -0.06 13.09
CA VAL A 82 -5.31 0.80 13.94
C VAL A 82 -5.62 0.48 15.39
N TRP A 83 -4.62 0.07 16.14
CA TRP A 83 -4.77 -0.28 17.54
C TRP A 83 -3.80 0.52 18.40
N GLN A 84 -4.36 1.37 19.24
CA GLN A 84 -3.61 2.08 20.25
C GLN A 84 -3.31 1.15 21.43
N LEU A 85 -2.03 0.78 21.60
CA LEU A 85 -1.58 -0.15 22.64
C LEU A 85 -1.19 0.53 23.96
N GLY A 86 -1.08 1.86 23.97
CA GLY A 86 -0.62 2.61 25.13
C GLY A 86 -1.40 3.90 25.37
N ALA A 87 -0.94 4.71 26.31
CA ALA A 87 -1.55 6.01 26.59
C ALA A 87 -1.43 6.94 25.39
N TRP A 88 -2.51 7.65 25.07
CA TRP A 88 -2.53 8.64 23.98
C TRP A 88 -1.96 10.00 24.45
N VAL A 89 -0.71 9.98 24.87
CA VAL A 89 0.01 11.13 25.39
C VAL A 89 1.34 11.25 24.62
N PRO A 90 1.71 12.43 24.11
CA PRO A 90 3.01 12.63 23.47
C PRO A 90 4.17 12.07 24.31
N GLY A 91 5.08 11.35 23.68
CA GLY A 91 6.18 10.65 24.33
C GLY A 91 5.83 9.29 24.94
N ARG A 92 4.56 8.83 24.85
CA ARG A 92 4.13 7.51 25.37
C ARG A 92 3.19 6.76 24.45
N ARG A 93 2.82 7.34 23.32
CA ARG A 93 1.94 6.68 22.35
C ARG A 93 2.60 5.43 21.80
N THR A 94 1.83 4.38 21.66
CA THR A 94 2.23 3.16 20.97
C THR A 94 1.05 2.73 20.14
N THR A 95 1.26 2.57 18.83
CA THR A 95 0.21 2.23 17.88
C THR A 95 0.67 1.06 17.03
N LEU A 96 -0.18 0.06 16.90
CA LEU A 96 -0.04 -1.02 15.91
C LEU A 96 -1.00 -0.74 14.78
N GLU A 97 -0.48 -0.69 13.57
CA GLU A 97 -1.25 -0.54 12.33
C GLU A 97 -1.04 -1.79 11.49
N LEU A 98 -2.12 -2.36 10.98
CA LEU A 98 -2.11 -3.54 10.12
C LEU A 98 -2.99 -3.27 8.91
N LEU A 99 -2.53 -3.71 7.74
CA LEU A 99 -3.31 -3.69 6.50
C LEU A 99 -3.24 -5.08 5.83
N PRO A 100 -4.07 -6.05 6.26
CA PRO A 100 -4.33 -7.22 5.44
C PRO A 100 -5.19 -6.82 4.24
N ALA A 101 -4.79 -7.26 3.05
CA ALA A 101 -5.51 -6.97 1.81
C ALA A 101 -5.30 -8.07 0.77
N VAL A 102 -6.19 -8.10 -0.22
CA VAL A 102 -6.10 -8.97 -1.39
C VAL A 102 -6.26 -8.13 -2.63
N TRP A 103 -5.32 -8.23 -3.54
CA TRP A 103 -5.39 -7.67 -4.88
C TRP A 103 -6.03 -8.69 -5.83
N LEU A 104 -6.93 -8.23 -6.65
CA LEU A 104 -7.63 -8.99 -7.68
C LEU A 104 -7.37 -8.34 -9.03
N PHE A 105 -7.14 -9.14 -10.04
CA PHE A 105 -6.78 -8.69 -11.37
C PHE A 105 -7.74 -9.30 -12.38
N GLY A 106 -8.22 -8.49 -13.32
CA GLY A 106 -8.80 -8.98 -14.56
C GLY A 106 -7.70 -9.37 -15.54
N ASP A 107 -8.09 -9.99 -16.65
CA ASP A 107 -7.14 -10.36 -17.68
C ASP A 107 -6.81 -9.15 -18.56
N ASN A 108 -5.58 -9.11 -19.08
CA ASN A 108 -5.20 -8.25 -20.17
C ASN A 108 -5.06 -9.10 -21.43
N ASP A 109 -6.06 -9.00 -22.31
CA ASP A 109 -6.17 -9.86 -23.49
C ASP A 109 -5.18 -9.51 -24.60
N ASP A 110 -4.43 -8.43 -24.47
CA ASP A 110 -3.51 -7.96 -25.49
C ASP A 110 -2.21 -7.38 -24.90
N PHE A 111 -1.48 -8.24 -24.19
CA PHE A 111 -0.15 -7.92 -23.65
C PHE A 111 0.92 -8.55 -24.54
N VAL A 112 1.57 -7.74 -25.40
CA VAL A 112 2.57 -8.19 -26.38
C VAL A 112 2.00 -9.30 -27.26
N GLY A 113 0.73 -9.14 -27.69
CA GLY A 113 0.01 -10.09 -28.53
C GLY A 113 -0.43 -11.38 -27.83
N GLN A 114 -0.45 -11.40 -26.50
CA GLN A 114 -0.86 -12.56 -25.69
C GLN A 114 -1.75 -12.10 -24.54
N THR A 115 -2.54 -13.04 -24.00
CA THR A 115 -3.30 -12.79 -22.77
C THR A 115 -2.41 -12.91 -21.56
N LEU A 116 -2.46 -11.88 -20.69
CA LEU A 116 -1.83 -11.86 -19.38
C LEU A 116 -2.88 -12.04 -18.29
N GLU A 117 -2.87 -13.19 -17.64
CA GLU A 117 -3.67 -13.51 -16.46
C GLU A 117 -2.81 -13.31 -15.20
N THR A 118 -3.42 -12.96 -14.07
CA THR A 118 -2.70 -12.83 -12.80
C THR A 118 -3.56 -13.35 -11.66
N ASP A 119 -3.03 -14.31 -10.92
CA ASP A 119 -3.66 -14.86 -9.71
C ASP A 119 -3.80 -13.76 -8.64
N PRO A 120 -4.74 -13.90 -7.69
CA PRO A 120 -4.84 -13.00 -6.55
C PRO A 120 -3.52 -12.87 -5.78
N LEU A 121 -3.22 -11.64 -5.32
CA LEU A 121 -2.04 -11.33 -4.51
C LEU A 121 -2.49 -10.91 -3.11
N PHE A 122 -2.05 -11.65 -2.11
CA PHE A 122 -2.21 -11.28 -0.70
C PHE A 122 -1.16 -10.26 -0.30
N GLN A 123 -1.56 -9.28 0.50
CA GLN A 123 -0.74 -8.23 1.09
C GLN A 123 -0.99 -8.17 2.59
N LEU A 124 0.07 -8.07 3.38
CA LEU A 124 0.02 -7.67 4.78
C LEU A 124 1.09 -6.62 5.03
N ASP A 125 0.67 -5.40 5.33
CA ASP A 125 1.57 -4.39 5.88
C ASP A 125 1.33 -4.24 7.38
N ALA A 126 2.40 -3.99 8.14
CA ALA A 126 2.36 -3.83 9.58
C ALA A 126 3.34 -2.73 10.02
N HIS A 127 2.88 -1.85 10.91
CA HIS A 127 3.67 -0.79 11.50
C HIS A 127 3.47 -0.77 13.01
N LEU A 128 4.55 -0.85 13.77
CA LEU A 128 4.54 -0.67 15.22
C LEU A 128 5.26 0.63 15.54
N THR A 129 4.49 1.68 15.78
CA THR A 129 5.02 3.02 16.07
C THR A 129 5.06 3.27 17.56
N ARG A 130 6.14 3.87 18.05
CA ARG A 130 6.34 4.25 19.45
C ARG A 130 6.92 5.64 19.58
N ASP A 131 6.30 6.48 20.42
CA ASP A 131 6.91 7.72 20.91
C ASP A 131 7.91 7.38 22.01
N PHE A 132 9.13 7.82 21.87
CA PHE A 132 10.18 7.70 22.92
C PHE A 132 10.23 8.96 23.79
N THR A 133 10.00 10.12 23.18
CA THR A 133 9.87 11.42 23.85
C THR A 133 8.74 12.23 23.16
N ALA A 134 8.46 13.43 23.66
CA ALA A 134 7.51 14.32 23.00
C ALA A 134 7.92 14.73 21.56
N HIS A 135 9.20 14.59 21.23
CA HIS A 135 9.77 14.99 19.95
C HIS A 135 10.35 13.82 19.12
N LEU A 136 10.66 12.69 19.75
CA LEU A 136 11.27 11.54 19.09
C LEU A 136 10.31 10.36 19.07
N TRP A 137 10.11 9.79 17.88
CA TRP A 137 9.36 8.56 17.68
C TRP A 137 10.09 7.63 16.72
N GLY A 138 9.71 6.37 16.71
CA GLY A 138 10.19 5.38 15.76
C GLY A 138 9.12 4.37 15.42
N SER A 139 9.29 3.71 14.27
CA SER A 139 8.43 2.63 13.80
C SER A 139 9.27 1.43 13.36
N LEU A 140 8.78 0.24 13.69
CA LEU A 140 9.18 -1.01 13.07
C LEU A 140 8.14 -1.34 12.01
N ASP A 141 8.61 -1.57 10.80
CA ASP A 141 7.77 -1.75 9.63
C ASP A 141 7.97 -3.16 9.06
N GLY A 142 6.91 -3.78 8.60
CA GLY A 142 6.92 -5.07 7.94
C GLY A 142 5.97 -5.08 6.75
N SER A 143 6.35 -5.78 5.67
CA SER A 143 5.45 -6.02 4.54
C SER A 143 5.64 -7.46 4.06
N TRP A 144 4.52 -8.13 3.79
CA TRP A 144 4.50 -9.46 3.21
C TRP A 144 3.52 -9.51 2.05
N TYR A 145 4.01 -10.01 0.91
CA TYR A 145 3.23 -10.19 -0.31
C TYR A 145 3.36 -11.63 -0.78
N GLN A 146 2.24 -12.30 -0.98
CA GLN A 146 2.22 -13.71 -1.42
C GLN A 146 1.16 -13.94 -2.50
N GLY A 147 1.52 -14.64 -3.57
CA GLY A 147 0.64 -14.95 -4.69
C GLY A 147 0.97 -14.15 -5.93
N GLY A 148 -0.04 -13.67 -6.66
CA GLY A 148 0.15 -12.84 -7.85
C GLY A 148 0.93 -13.52 -8.97
N LYS A 149 0.80 -14.86 -9.11
CA LYS A 149 1.44 -15.60 -10.21
C LYS A 149 0.86 -15.11 -11.54
N ALA A 150 1.74 -14.68 -12.43
CA ALA A 150 1.35 -14.25 -13.77
C ALA A 150 1.43 -15.43 -14.75
N THR A 151 0.44 -15.55 -15.63
CA THR A 151 0.42 -16.50 -16.75
C THR A 151 0.33 -15.70 -18.05
N LEU A 152 1.30 -15.87 -18.94
CA LEU A 152 1.37 -15.16 -20.22
C LEU A 152 1.24 -16.18 -21.36
N GLY A 153 0.17 -16.07 -22.14
CA GLY A 153 -0.09 -16.99 -23.27
C GLY A 153 -0.09 -18.45 -22.86
N GLY A 154 -0.58 -18.78 -21.64
CA GLY A 154 -0.59 -20.13 -21.08
C GLY A 154 0.73 -20.58 -20.44
N VAL A 155 1.76 -19.73 -20.41
CA VAL A 155 3.03 -20.02 -19.73
C VAL A 155 3.01 -19.39 -18.34
N GLU A 156 3.06 -20.23 -17.31
CA GLU A 156 3.05 -19.80 -15.92
C GLU A 156 4.41 -19.21 -15.50
N GLY A 157 4.38 -18.07 -14.83
CA GLY A 157 5.51 -17.49 -14.12
C GLY A 157 5.61 -17.98 -12.68
N GLU A 158 6.50 -17.34 -11.92
CA GLU A 158 6.64 -17.60 -10.50
C GLU A 158 5.68 -16.74 -9.67
N LYS A 159 5.20 -17.27 -8.55
CA LYS A 159 4.45 -16.51 -7.56
C LYS A 159 5.38 -15.61 -6.75
N LEU A 160 4.89 -14.47 -6.31
CA LEU A 160 5.56 -13.65 -5.33
C LEU A 160 5.52 -14.32 -3.95
N ASP A 161 6.62 -14.23 -3.22
CA ASP A 161 6.71 -14.53 -1.78
C ASP A 161 7.77 -13.59 -1.19
N ASN A 162 7.38 -12.33 -1.01
CA ASN A 162 8.26 -11.25 -0.64
C ASN A 162 7.98 -10.81 0.79
N LEU A 163 9.02 -10.80 1.61
CA LEU A 163 8.99 -10.29 2.98
C LEU A 163 10.01 -9.15 3.09
N ALA A 164 9.58 -8.02 3.62
CA ALA A 164 10.43 -6.86 3.86
C ALA A 164 10.26 -6.36 5.30
N PHE A 165 11.34 -5.85 5.88
CA PHE A 165 11.35 -5.18 7.18
C PHE A 165 11.97 -3.80 7.04
N GLY A 166 11.46 -2.87 7.81
CA GLY A 166 11.92 -1.49 7.83
C GLY A 166 12.03 -0.93 9.24
N LEU A 167 12.74 0.16 9.33
CA LEU A 167 12.87 0.99 10.54
C LEU A 167 12.72 2.45 10.14
N THR A 168 11.86 3.17 10.84
CA THR A 168 11.69 4.62 10.65
C THR A 168 11.94 5.33 11.96
N LEU A 169 12.65 6.47 11.91
CA LEU A 169 12.85 7.38 13.02
C LEU A 169 12.38 8.78 12.61
N GLY A 170 11.60 9.41 13.46
CA GLY A 170 11.14 10.79 13.27
C GLY A 170 11.47 11.66 14.46
N TYR A 171 11.95 12.88 14.18
CA TYR A 171 12.27 13.89 15.19
C TYR A 171 11.59 15.20 14.86
N GLN A 172 10.78 15.70 15.79
CA GLN A 172 10.14 17.01 15.70
C GLN A 172 11.10 18.08 16.23
N ILE A 173 11.62 18.90 15.32
CA ILE A 173 12.59 19.98 15.66
C ILE A 173 11.89 21.15 16.34
N ASN A 174 10.72 21.53 15.80
CA ASN A 174 9.82 22.55 16.34
C ASN A 174 8.39 22.33 15.82
N ASP A 175 7.45 23.20 16.15
CA ASP A 175 6.03 23.05 15.80
C ASP A 175 5.76 22.95 14.28
N ASN A 176 6.68 23.46 13.45
CA ASN A 176 6.52 23.55 11.99
C ASN A 176 7.51 22.67 11.21
N LEU A 177 8.50 22.06 11.85
CA LEU A 177 9.57 21.33 11.18
C LEU A 177 9.84 19.98 11.85
N GLY A 178 9.72 18.92 11.11
CA GLY A 178 10.10 17.56 11.50
C GLY A 178 11.09 16.96 10.51
N LEU A 179 11.90 16.04 10.98
CA LEU A 179 12.80 15.21 10.19
C LEU A 179 12.37 13.74 10.33
N THR A 180 12.27 13.03 9.22
CA THR A 180 12.01 11.60 9.21
C THR A 180 13.06 10.91 8.35
N VAL A 181 13.61 9.82 8.86
CA VAL A 181 14.56 8.94 8.14
C VAL A 181 14.07 7.51 8.28
N GLY A 182 13.94 6.82 7.16
CA GLY A 182 13.52 5.42 7.12
C GLY A 182 14.40 4.60 6.18
N TYR A 183 14.47 3.31 6.49
CA TYR A 183 15.09 2.28 5.66
C TYR A 183 14.22 1.04 5.66
N LYS A 184 14.01 0.45 4.45
CA LYS A 184 13.21 -0.77 4.25
C LYS A 184 13.88 -1.71 3.26
#